data_b072a375456028eae8ea292468f6feba
#
_entry.id   b072a375456028eae8ea292468f6feba
#
_cell.length_a   1.000
_cell.length_b   1.000
_cell.length_c   1.000
_cell.angle_alpha   90.00
_cell.angle_beta   90.00
_cell.angle_gamma   90.00
#
_symmetry.space_group_name_H-M   'P 1'
#
loop_
_entity.id
_entity.type
_entity.pdbx_description
1 polymer ?
#
loop_
_entity_poly.entity_id
_entity_poly.type
_entity_poly.pdbx_seq_one_letter_code
_entity_poly.pdbx_strand_id
1 'polypeptide(L)'
;MTITDVTPETRDAFVRYAAEHGPEHDESFTRADDLLTFDPRHEPAALAYSTAGEIVGAASIMWEGYVEKSSARFRILHATDYIAYPLLIERVLSQLSGATKRVFVFLPATDGHVVQAAVTAGFKTTRRSYVLEHTDPRSVCVTEPPSGISVSPATPLMAGMWAEVVNSAFMDFPCRHYMSLEQARVTLPRPSVIEAGTLIARRTGVPAGVVLTVSGQDESDVAEIEVLGVVPAEQGHGLGRMLLGSALRAAADAGARAVRLATLPVDEPLLDLYLDMGFTVVRTRDCWEADRTR
;
A
#
# COMPACT_ATOMS: atom_id res chain seq x y z
N MET A 1 -26.65 9.26 -15.58
CA MET A 1 -25.70 8.58 -14.69
C MET A 1 -26.42 8.24 -13.39
N THR A 2 -26.22 7.04 -12.84
CA THR A 2 -26.81 6.58 -11.58
C THR A 2 -25.69 6.06 -10.68
N ILE A 3 -25.71 6.45 -9.39
CA ILE A 3 -24.77 5.93 -8.39
C ILE A 3 -25.54 4.98 -7.47
N THR A 4 -25.02 3.79 -7.28
CA THR A 4 -25.60 2.78 -6.38
C THR A 4 -24.55 2.27 -5.39
N ASP A 5 -24.99 1.89 -4.20
CA ASP A 5 -24.11 1.18 -3.27
C ASP A 5 -23.76 -0.20 -3.81
N VAL A 6 -22.57 -0.66 -3.49
CA VAL A 6 -22.20 -2.05 -3.71
C VAL A 6 -22.90 -2.91 -2.67
N THR A 7 -23.60 -3.92 -3.15
CA THR A 7 -24.28 -4.92 -2.31
C THR A 7 -23.59 -6.28 -2.49
N PRO A 8 -23.92 -7.31 -1.68
CA PRO A 8 -23.43 -8.66 -1.92
C PRO A 8 -23.67 -9.16 -3.35
N GLU A 9 -24.80 -8.76 -3.97
CA GLU A 9 -25.19 -9.16 -5.33
C GLU A 9 -24.35 -8.45 -6.41
N THR A 10 -23.90 -7.21 -6.15
CA THR A 10 -23.09 -6.42 -7.09
C THR A 10 -21.59 -6.46 -6.76
N ARG A 11 -21.20 -7.18 -5.70
CA ARG A 11 -19.80 -7.32 -5.26
C ARG A 11 -18.88 -7.77 -6.39
N ASP A 12 -19.25 -8.80 -7.12
CA ASP A 12 -18.39 -9.37 -8.16
C ASP A 12 -18.22 -8.40 -9.35
N ALA A 13 -19.22 -7.57 -9.64
CA ALA A 13 -19.11 -6.53 -10.65
C ALA A 13 -18.14 -5.43 -10.20
N PHE A 14 -18.21 -5.01 -8.93
CA PHE A 14 -17.26 -4.08 -8.33
C PHE A 14 -15.83 -4.63 -8.34
N VAL A 15 -15.64 -5.88 -7.91
CA VAL A 15 -14.30 -6.52 -7.85
C VAL A 15 -13.68 -6.61 -9.26
N ARG A 16 -14.45 -6.97 -10.28
CA ARG A 16 -13.96 -6.99 -11.66
C ARG A 16 -13.53 -5.59 -12.12
N TYR A 17 -14.37 -4.58 -11.92
CA TYR A 17 -14.04 -3.20 -12.28
C TYR A 17 -12.78 -2.72 -11.55
N ALA A 18 -12.69 -2.98 -10.25
CA ALA A 18 -11.54 -2.60 -9.44
C ALA A 18 -10.25 -3.33 -9.86
N ALA A 19 -10.32 -4.61 -10.23
CA ALA A 19 -9.18 -5.37 -10.73
C ALA A 19 -8.68 -4.83 -12.08
N GLU A 20 -9.60 -4.45 -12.97
CA GLU A 20 -9.27 -3.93 -14.31
C GLU A 20 -8.67 -2.51 -14.25
N HIS A 21 -9.25 -1.62 -13.44
CA HIS A 21 -8.91 -0.20 -13.42
C HIS A 21 -8.12 0.25 -12.18
N GLY A 22 -7.96 -0.63 -11.20
CA GLY A 22 -7.27 -0.28 -9.97
C GLY A 22 -5.83 0.19 -10.16
N PRO A 23 -5.02 -0.44 -11.02
CA PRO A 23 -3.67 0.03 -11.32
C PRO A 23 -3.59 1.46 -11.87
N GLU A 24 -4.66 1.94 -12.51
CA GLU A 24 -4.75 3.33 -12.99
C GLU A 24 -4.90 4.32 -11.83
N HIS A 25 -5.56 3.88 -10.74
CA HIS A 25 -5.77 4.69 -9.55
C HIS A 25 -4.58 4.58 -8.57
N ASP A 26 -4.33 3.39 -8.06
CA ASP A 26 -3.29 3.13 -7.06
C ASP A 26 -2.90 1.64 -7.04
N GLU A 27 -1.80 1.26 -7.74
CA GLU A 27 -1.36 -0.13 -7.83
C GLU A 27 -1.09 -0.79 -6.48
N SER A 28 -0.74 -0.02 -5.45
CA SER A 28 -0.40 -0.59 -4.15
C SER A 28 -1.60 -1.14 -3.38
N PHE A 29 -2.84 -0.85 -3.82
CA PHE A 29 -4.06 -1.17 -3.06
C PHE A 29 -5.12 -1.98 -3.82
N THR A 30 -4.89 -2.25 -5.08
CA THR A 30 -5.83 -2.99 -5.94
C THR A 30 -5.30 -4.34 -6.34
N ARG A 31 -4.42 -4.92 -5.53
CA ARG A 31 -3.97 -6.29 -5.73
C ARG A 31 -5.17 -7.23 -5.64
N ALA A 32 -5.15 -8.26 -6.46
CA ALA A 32 -6.18 -9.28 -6.47
C ALA A 32 -6.42 -9.86 -5.06
N ASP A 33 -5.36 -10.03 -4.28
CA ASP A 33 -5.45 -10.53 -2.90
C ASP A 33 -6.19 -9.55 -1.96
N ASP A 34 -5.99 -8.23 -2.13
CA ASP A 34 -6.71 -7.22 -1.34
C ASP A 34 -8.20 -7.16 -1.70
N LEU A 35 -8.53 -7.38 -2.97
CA LEU A 35 -9.91 -7.43 -3.43
C LEU A 35 -10.65 -8.69 -2.99
N LEU A 36 -9.93 -9.81 -2.71
CA LEU A 36 -10.53 -11.03 -2.16
C LEU A 36 -11.17 -10.79 -0.79
N THR A 37 -10.57 -9.93 0.02
CA THR A 37 -11.05 -9.60 1.37
C THR A 37 -12.13 -8.53 1.39
N PHE A 38 -12.43 -7.87 0.25
CA PHE A 38 -13.44 -6.83 0.17
C PHE A 38 -14.83 -7.37 0.51
N ASP A 39 -15.48 -6.76 1.50
CA ASP A 39 -16.85 -7.06 1.92
C ASP A 39 -17.69 -5.78 1.97
N PRO A 40 -18.68 -5.61 1.07
CA PRO A 40 -19.49 -4.40 1.01
C PRO A 40 -20.36 -4.19 2.24
N ARG A 41 -20.52 -5.19 3.13
CA ARG A 41 -21.22 -5.03 4.42
C ARG A 41 -20.39 -4.26 5.44
N HIS A 42 -19.08 -4.24 5.24
CA HIS A 42 -18.12 -3.63 6.15
C HIS A 42 -17.37 -2.45 5.57
N GLU A 43 -17.27 -2.35 4.24
CA GLU A 43 -16.58 -1.26 3.56
C GLU A 43 -17.54 -0.45 2.68
N PRO A 44 -17.68 0.88 2.89
CA PRO A 44 -18.43 1.75 2.00
C PRO A 44 -17.93 1.62 0.57
N ALA A 45 -18.81 1.31 -0.35
CA ALA A 45 -18.47 1.22 -1.76
C ALA A 45 -19.65 1.61 -2.66
N ALA A 46 -19.33 2.19 -3.81
CA ALA A 46 -20.31 2.61 -4.80
C ALA A 46 -19.84 2.33 -6.22
N LEU A 47 -20.82 2.09 -7.10
CA LEU A 47 -20.66 1.97 -8.54
C LEU A 47 -21.40 3.10 -9.24
N ALA A 48 -20.79 3.65 -10.29
CA ALA A 48 -21.41 4.59 -11.20
C ALA A 48 -21.82 3.87 -12.49
N TYR A 49 -23.07 4.06 -12.90
CA TYR A 49 -23.62 3.49 -14.13
C TYR A 49 -23.93 4.59 -15.14
N SER A 50 -23.57 4.36 -16.40
CA SER A 50 -24.00 5.19 -17.52
C SER A 50 -25.50 5.08 -17.74
N THR A 51 -26.05 5.89 -18.62
CA THR A 51 -27.46 5.78 -19.06
C THR A 51 -27.74 4.49 -19.83
N ALA A 52 -26.71 3.84 -20.37
CA ALA A 52 -26.79 2.53 -21.02
C ALA A 52 -26.72 1.36 -20.03
N GLY A 53 -26.50 1.63 -18.74
CA GLY A 53 -26.37 0.59 -17.70
C GLY A 53 -24.98 -0.02 -17.58
N GLU A 54 -23.96 0.57 -18.21
CA GLU A 54 -22.57 0.15 -18.12
C GLU A 54 -21.89 0.75 -16.87
N ILE A 55 -21.01 0.02 -16.22
CA ILE A 55 -20.21 0.55 -15.11
C ILE A 55 -19.15 1.48 -15.68
N VAL A 56 -19.18 2.74 -15.25
CA VAL A 56 -18.26 3.80 -15.69
C VAL A 56 -17.44 4.39 -14.55
N GLY A 57 -17.57 3.83 -13.34
CA GLY A 57 -16.76 4.26 -12.21
C GLY A 57 -17.05 3.43 -10.95
N ALA A 58 -16.06 3.43 -10.05
CA ALA A 58 -16.15 2.79 -8.75
C ALA A 58 -15.37 3.59 -7.71
N ALA A 59 -15.89 3.59 -6.48
CA ALA A 59 -15.16 4.07 -5.31
C ALA A 59 -15.42 3.15 -4.13
N SER A 60 -14.40 2.96 -3.29
CA SER A 60 -14.58 2.33 -1.97
C SER A 60 -13.60 2.91 -0.95
N ILE A 61 -13.98 2.82 0.32
CA ILE A 61 -13.20 3.31 1.45
C ILE A 61 -12.98 2.16 2.43
N MET A 62 -11.73 1.95 2.81
CA MET A 62 -11.31 1.03 3.85
C MET A 62 -10.91 1.78 5.11
N TRP A 63 -11.30 1.28 6.27
CA TRP A 63 -10.90 1.80 7.59
C TRP A 63 -10.26 0.76 8.48
N GLU A 64 -10.28 -0.49 8.11
CA GLU A 64 -9.61 -1.53 8.87
C GLU A 64 -8.12 -1.19 9.04
N GLY A 65 -7.63 -1.27 10.28
CA GLY A 65 -6.28 -0.84 10.63
C GLY A 65 -6.06 0.67 10.79
N TYR A 66 -7.00 1.53 10.30
CA TYR A 66 -6.92 2.98 10.49
C TYR A 66 -7.82 3.50 11.63
N VAL A 67 -8.68 2.66 12.17
CA VAL A 67 -9.68 3.03 13.19
C VAL A 67 -9.06 3.68 14.42
N GLU A 68 -7.92 3.18 14.90
CA GLU A 68 -7.22 3.75 16.05
C GLU A 68 -6.83 5.22 15.86
N LYS A 69 -6.57 5.63 14.60
CA LYS A 69 -6.25 7.00 14.23
C LYS A 69 -7.48 7.80 13.77
N SER A 70 -8.67 7.23 13.88
CA SER A 70 -9.92 7.81 13.35
C SER A 70 -9.79 8.21 11.87
N SER A 71 -9.08 7.42 11.10
CA SER A 71 -8.77 7.68 9.69
C SER A 71 -9.33 6.57 8.81
N ALA A 72 -9.68 6.92 7.58
CA ALA A 72 -10.08 5.98 6.54
C ALA A 72 -9.36 6.33 5.23
N ARG A 73 -9.21 5.35 4.34
CA ARG A 73 -8.53 5.50 3.06
C ARG A 73 -9.43 5.06 1.92
N PHE A 74 -9.39 5.78 0.80
CA PHE A 74 -9.93 5.23 -0.44
C PHE A 74 -9.11 4.00 -0.86
N ARG A 75 -9.80 2.87 -1.06
CA ARG A 75 -9.24 1.68 -1.69
C ARG A 75 -9.11 1.90 -3.20
N ILE A 76 -10.19 2.42 -3.79
CA ILE A 76 -10.24 2.83 -5.19
C ILE A 76 -11.11 4.09 -5.31
N LEU A 77 -10.73 4.97 -6.23
CA LEU A 77 -11.52 6.09 -6.75
C LEU A 77 -11.17 6.23 -8.23
N HIS A 78 -11.90 5.57 -9.08
CA HIS A 78 -11.67 5.57 -10.53
C HIS A 78 -12.97 5.75 -11.31
N ALA A 79 -12.91 6.49 -12.41
CA ALA A 79 -14.02 6.61 -13.35
C ALA A 79 -13.52 6.84 -14.77
N THR A 80 -14.11 6.14 -15.74
CA THR A 80 -13.91 6.37 -17.18
C THR A 80 -14.73 7.56 -17.67
N ASP A 81 -15.82 7.92 -16.94
CA ASP A 81 -16.56 9.16 -17.13
C ASP A 81 -16.30 10.08 -15.94
N TYR A 82 -15.55 11.17 -16.15
CA TYR A 82 -15.10 12.09 -15.12
C TYR A 82 -16.24 12.74 -14.30
N ILE A 83 -17.45 12.81 -14.84
CA ILE A 83 -18.63 13.32 -14.13
C ILE A 83 -18.99 12.45 -12.93
N ALA A 84 -18.56 11.18 -12.92
CA ALA A 84 -18.81 10.26 -11.82
C ALA A 84 -17.98 10.59 -10.55
N TYR A 85 -16.81 11.20 -10.67
CA TYR A 85 -15.91 11.42 -9.52
C TYR A 85 -16.58 12.14 -8.34
N PRO A 86 -17.19 13.34 -8.49
CA PRO A 86 -17.80 14.03 -7.36
C PRO A 86 -18.94 13.23 -6.74
N LEU A 87 -19.74 12.54 -7.56
CA LEU A 87 -20.88 11.74 -7.10
C LEU A 87 -20.41 10.49 -6.32
N LEU A 88 -19.35 9.82 -6.78
CA LEU A 88 -18.76 8.68 -6.10
C LEU A 88 -18.14 9.10 -4.76
N ILE A 89 -17.39 10.21 -4.73
CA ILE A 89 -16.79 10.75 -3.50
C ILE A 89 -17.91 11.06 -2.48
N GLU A 90 -18.92 11.81 -2.87
CA GLU A 90 -20.06 12.17 -2.00
C GLU A 90 -20.73 10.91 -1.46
N ARG A 91 -21.01 9.93 -2.33
CA ARG A 91 -21.70 8.70 -1.96
C ARG A 91 -20.95 7.89 -0.92
N VAL A 92 -19.67 7.60 -1.12
CA VAL A 92 -18.91 6.79 -0.16
C VAL A 92 -18.61 7.55 1.13
N LEU A 93 -18.39 8.87 1.07
CA LEU A 93 -18.21 9.68 2.27
C LEU A 93 -19.48 9.73 3.12
N SER A 94 -20.67 9.75 2.51
CA SER A 94 -21.96 9.77 3.23
C SER A 94 -22.21 8.50 4.06
N GLN A 95 -21.56 7.40 3.73
CA GLN A 95 -21.69 6.12 4.43
C GLN A 95 -20.74 6.01 5.65
N LEU A 96 -19.77 6.91 5.80
CA LEU A 96 -18.83 6.88 6.90
C LEU A 96 -19.48 7.34 8.22
N SER A 97 -19.15 6.63 9.30
CA SER A 97 -19.57 7.03 10.63
C SER A 97 -18.91 8.34 11.08
N GLY A 98 -19.52 9.03 12.05
CA GLY A 98 -18.96 10.23 12.68
C GLY A 98 -17.66 9.98 13.47
N ALA A 99 -17.29 8.71 13.72
CA ALA A 99 -16.02 8.36 14.34
C ALA A 99 -14.83 8.57 13.39
N THR A 100 -15.05 8.51 12.08
CA THR A 100 -14.02 8.77 11.06
C THR A 100 -13.80 10.27 10.94
N LYS A 101 -12.68 10.75 11.45
CA LYS A 101 -12.31 12.17 11.47
C LYS A 101 -11.52 12.61 10.25
N ARG A 102 -10.78 11.70 9.63
CA ARG A 102 -9.96 11.97 8.44
C ARG A 102 -10.21 10.93 7.37
N VAL A 103 -10.24 11.38 6.12
CA VAL A 103 -10.25 10.49 4.96
C VAL A 103 -9.13 10.93 4.03
N PHE A 104 -8.41 9.98 3.47
CA PHE A 104 -7.35 10.27 2.52
C PHE A 104 -7.41 9.37 1.29
N VAL A 105 -6.84 9.89 0.21
CA VAL A 105 -6.76 9.23 -1.10
C VAL A 105 -5.42 9.57 -1.74
N PHE A 106 -4.82 8.60 -2.43
CA PHE A 106 -3.67 8.85 -3.29
C PHE A 106 -4.17 9.03 -4.72
N LEU A 107 -3.81 10.14 -5.34
CA LEU A 107 -4.25 10.47 -6.69
C LEU A 107 -3.04 10.63 -7.61
N PRO A 108 -3.13 10.18 -8.87
CA PRO A 108 -2.13 10.47 -9.88
C PRO A 108 -1.98 11.99 -10.04
N ALA A 109 -0.75 12.49 -10.04
CA ALA A 109 -0.49 13.92 -10.19
C ALA A 109 -0.93 14.49 -11.56
N THR A 110 -1.22 13.60 -12.53
CA THR A 110 -1.57 13.94 -13.92
C THR A 110 -3.07 13.95 -14.23
N ASP A 111 -3.91 13.39 -13.36
CA ASP A 111 -5.37 13.37 -13.58
C ASP A 111 -6.05 14.59 -12.94
N GLY A 112 -6.24 15.63 -13.74
CA GLY A 112 -6.85 16.88 -13.31
C GLY A 112 -8.33 16.75 -12.91
N HIS A 113 -9.10 15.79 -13.42
CA HIS A 113 -10.52 15.64 -13.13
C HIS A 113 -10.77 15.05 -11.74
N VAL A 114 -10.08 13.98 -11.40
CA VAL A 114 -10.19 13.39 -10.06
C VAL A 114 -9.66 14.35 -9.00
N VAL A 115 -8.56 15.07 -9.28
CA VAL A 115 -8.00 16.09 -8.39
C VAL A 115 -9.02 17.22 -8.17
N GLN A 116 -9.64 17.74 -9.24
CA GLN A 116 -10.65 18.79 -9.11
C GLN A 116 -11.87 18.33 -8.29
N ALA A 117 -12.31 17.09 -8.47
CA ALA A 117 -13.39 16.51 -7.69
C ALA A 117 -13.01 16.39 -6.20
N ALA A 118 -11.79 15.94 -5.89
CA ALA A 118 -11.26 15.86 -4.54
C ALA A 118 -11.21 17.27 -3.88
N VAL A 119 -10.67 18.28 -4.58
CA VAL A 119 -10.63 19.68 -4.10
C VAL A 119 -12.03 20.18 -3.79
N THR A 120 -12.99 19.93 -4.68
CA THR A 120 -14.39 20.33 -4.48
C THR A 120 -15.03 19.66 -3.26
N ALA A 121 -14.63 18.40 -2.97
CA ALA A 121 -15.06 17.67 -1.79
C ALA A 121 -14.28 18.04 -0.51
N GLY A 122 -13.41 19.05 -0.55
CA GLY A 122 -12.69 19.59 0.60
C GLY A 122 -11.37 18.91 0.91
N PHE A 123 -10.87 18.04 0.03
CA PHE A 123 -9.56 17.44 0.17
C PHE A 123 -8.44 18.46 -0.11
N LYS A 124 -7.33 18.32 0.60
CA LYS A 124 -6.11 19.12 0.44
C LYS A 124 -4.91 18.22 0.32
N THR A 125 -3.97 18.58 -0.53
CA THR A 125 -2.68 17.87 -0.64
C THR A 125 -1.92 17.99 0.68
N THR A 126 -1.41 16.88 1.17
CA THR A 126 -0.67 16.83 2.44
C THR A 126 0.75 16.33 2.27
N ARG A 127 0.97 15.37 1.37
CA ARG A 127 2.29 14.77 1.14
C ARG A 127 2.35 14.09 -0.22
N ARG A 128 3.55 13.75 -0.64
CA ARG A 128 3.83 13.05 -1.90
C ARG A 128 4.28 11.62 -1.63
N SER A 129 3.80 10.69 -2.46
CA SER A 129 4.24 9.30 -2.51
C SER A 129 5.01 9.06 -3.80
N TYR A 130 5.99 8.18 -3.73
CA TYR A 130 6.81 7.77 -4.87
C TYR A 130 6.69 6.27 -5.07
N VAL A 131 6.49 5.87 -6.33
CA VAL A 131 6.75 4.50 -6.78
C VAL A 131 8.14 4.49 -7.39
N LEU A 132 9.00 3.63 -6.87
CA LEU A 132 10.37 3.48 -7.33
C LEU A 132 10.58 2.10 -7.91
N GLU A 133 11.45 2.02 -8.92
CA GLU A 133 11.80 0.77 -9.58
C GLU A 133 13.32 0.62 -9.66
N HIS A 134 13.78 -0.59 -9.41
CA HIS A 134 15.16 -1.04 -9.63
C HIS A 134 15.16 -2.05 -10.76
N THR A 135 15.80 -1.72 -11.90
CA THR A 135 15.74 -2.52 -13.14
C THR A 135 16.83 -3.59 -13.26
N ASP A 136 17.79 -3.62 -12.35
CA ASP A 136 18.86 -4.66 -12.30
C ASP A 136 19.13 -5.08 -10.86
N PRO A 137 18.20 -5.80 -10.20
CA PRO A 137 18.37 -6.18 -8.78
C PRO A 137 19.54 -7.12 -8.52
N ARG A 138 20.12 -7.73 -9.57
CA ARG A 138 21.34 -8.57 -9.45
C ARG A 138 22.61 -7.77 -9.22
N SER A 139 22.65 -6.52 -9.68
CA SER A 139 23.84 -5.66 -9.54
C SER A 139 24.08 -5.20 -8.10
N VAL A 140 23.08 -5.32 -7.23
CA VAL A 140 23.18 -4.82 -5.85
C VAL A 140 24.09 -5.69 -5.00
N CYS A 141 25.07 -5.06 -4.35
CA CYS A 141 25.90 -5.72 -3.34
C CYS A 141 25.11 -5.87 -2.04
N VAL A 142 24.93 -7.11 -1.60
CA VAL A 142 24.39 -7.39 -0.27
C VAL A 142 25.48 -7.14 0.77
N THR A 143 25.20 -6.28 1.74
CA THR A 143 26.13 -6.01 2.84
C THR A 143 25.92 -7.02 3.98
N GLU A 144 26.98 -7.27 4.73
CA GLU A 144 26.90 -8.08 5.94
C GLU A 144 25.96 -7.42 6.98
N PRO A 145 25.25 -8.22 7.79
CA PRO A 145 24.45 -7.68 8.87
C PRO A 145 25.30 -6.85 9.83
N PRO A 146 24.78 -5.72 10.35
CA PRO A 146 25.47 -4.97 11.40
C PRO A 146 25.82 -5.86 12.60
N SER A 147 26.92 -5.52 13.31
CA SER A 147 27.39 -6.30 14.45
C SER A 147 26.26 -6.55 15.47
N GLY A 148 26.12 -7.81 15.90
CA GLY A 148 25.09 -8.23 16.85
C GLY A 148 23.70 -8.43 16.25
N ILE A 149 23.55 -8.26 14.94
CA ILE A 149 22.30 -8.54 14.21
C ILE A 149 22.35 -9.97 13.64
N SER A 150 21.30 -10.75 13.90
CA SER A 150 20.98 -12.00 13.21
C SER A 150 19.79 -11.81 12.28
N VAL A 151 19.85 -12.41 11.11
CA VAL A 151 18.79 -12.33 10.08
C VAL A 151 18.35 -13.73 9.71
N SER A 152 17.06 -13.94 9.55
CA SER A 152 16.48 -15.22 9.12
C SER A 152 15.22 -14.97 8.27
N PRO A 153 14.86 -15.93 7.39
CA PRO A 153 13.55 -15.88 6.76
C PRO A 153 12.42 -15.75 7.80
N ALA A 154 11.46 -14.91 7.52
CA ALA A 154 10.26 -14.79 8.34
C ALA A 154 9.32 -15.95 8.04
N THR A 155 8.82 -16.60 9.08
CA THR A 155 7.87 -17.70 8.96
C THR A 155 6.53 -17.33 9.61
N PRO A 156 5.42 -18.02 9.27
CA PRO A 156 4.12 -17.79 9.92
C PRO A 156 4.15 -17.91 11.45
N LEU A 157 5.07 -18.70 12.01
CA LEU A 157 5.27 -18.83 13.45
C LEU A 157 5.81 -17.52 14.08
N MET A 158 6.41 -16.66 13.29
CA MET A 158 6.96 -15.37 13.72
C MET A 158 5.96 -14.21 13.56
N ALA A 159 4.70 -14.48 13.21
CA ALA A 159 3.69 -13.45 12.94
C ALA A 159 3.54 -12.40 14.05
N GLY A 160 3.66 -12.81 15.32
CA GLY A 160 3.64 -11.88 16.46
C GLY A 160 4.82 -10.90 16.45
N MET A 161 6.04 -11.41 16.29
CA MET A 161 7.25 -10.57 16.19
C MET A 161 7.21 -9.70 14.93
N TRP A 162 6.71 -10.23 13.81
CA TRP A 162 6.52 -9.49 12.58
C TRP A 162 5.63 -8.27 12.78
N ALA A 163 4.42 -8.48 13.34
CA ALA A 163 3.47 -7.40 13.60
C ALA A 163 4.05 -6.35 14.57
N GLU A 164 4.78 -6.78 15.60
CA GLU A 164 5.46 -5.88 16.54
C GLU A 164 6.47 -4.96 15.84
N VAL A 165 7.36 -5.54 14.98
CA VAL A 165 8.34 -4.73 14.25
C VAL A 165 7.66 -3.78 13.29
N VAL A 166 6.67 -4.24 12.48
CA VAL A 166 5.95 -3.38 11.55
C VAL A 166 5.30 -2.22 12.30
N ASN A 167 4.58 -2.50 13.39
CA ASN A 167 3.92 -1.46 14.17
C ASN A 167 4.91 -0.48 14.82
N SER A 168 6.05 -0.96 15.29
CA SER A 168 7.09 -0.11 15.87
C SER A 168 7.80 0.73 14.80
N ALA A 169 8.21 0.12 13.69
CA ALA A 169 8.95 0.80 12.61
C ALA A 169 8.14 1.93 11.97
N PHE A 170 6.82 1.76 11.89
CA PHE A 170 5.92 2.75 11.29
C PHE A 170 5.09 3.53 12.31
N MET A 171 5.48 3.54 13.58
CA MET A 171 4.70 4.17 14.66
C MET A 171 4.39 5.65 14.39
N ASP A 172 5.35 6.40 13.89
CA ASP A 172 5.21 7.83 13.59
C ASP A 172 4.81 8.10 12.14
N PHE A 173 4.65 7.04 11.34
CA PHE A 173 4.31 7.21 9.93
C PHE A 173 2.86 7.67 9.76
N PRO A 174 2.61 8.77 9.04
CA PRO A 174 1.26 9.27 8.84
C PRO A 174 0.44 8.25 8.04
N CYS A 175 -0.82 8.07 8.43
CA CYS A 175 -1.75 7.13 7.77
C CYS A 175 -1.25 5.67 7.72
N ARG A 176 -0.46 5.26 8.71
CA ARG A 176 -0.04 3.87 8.80
C ARG A 176 -1.25 2.95 9.01
N HIS A 177 -1.15 1.78 8.42
CA HIS A 177 -2.02 0.65 8.74
C HIS A 177 -1.45 -0.09 9.96
N TYR A 178 -2.28 -0.36 10.97
CA TYR A 178 -1.89 -1.18 12.10
C TYR A 178 -1.90 -2.67 11.69
N MET A 179 -0.77 -3.33 11.83
CA MET A 179 -0.65 -4.76 11.55
C MET A 179 -1.15 -5.57 12.74
N SER A 180 -2.30 -6.22 12.63
CA SER A 180 -2.77 -7.16 13.63
C SER A 180 -2.03 -8.50 13.53
N LEU A 181 -2.07 -9.30 14.61
CA LEU A 181 -1.52 -10.66 14.59
C LEU A 181 -2.17 -11.52 13.50
N GLU A 182 -3.48 -11.36 13.31
CA GLU A 182 -4.22 -12.13 12.30
C GLU A 182 -3.79 -11.73 10.88
N GLN A 183 -3.67 -10.45 10.60
CA GLN A 183 -3.14 -9.96 9.33
C GLN A 183 -1.72 -10.49 9.06
N ALA A 184 -0.83 -10.49 10.06
CA ALA A 184 0.51 -11.05 9.89
C ALA A 184 0.47 -12.56 9.59
N ARG A 185 -0.46 -13.31 10.23
CA ARG A 185 -0.64 -14.76 9.99
C ARG A 185 -1.11 -15.09 8.58
N VAL A 186 -1.90 -14.23 7.96
CA VAL A 186 -2.38 -14.45 6.58
C VAL A 186 -1.42 -13.84 5.56
N THR A 187 -0.64 -12.83 5.91
CA THR A 187 0.31 -12.17 5.01
C THR A 187 1.53 -13.04 4.73
N LEU A 188 2.17 -13.58 5.77
CA LEU A 188 3.43 -14.31 5.62
C LEU A 188 3.33 -15.59 4.77
N PRO A 189 2.26 -16.41 4.84
CA PRO A 189 2.15 -17.63 4.01
C PRO A 189 1.53 -17.41 2.63
N ARG A 190 1.32 -16.16 2.17
CA ARG A 190 0.76 -15.91 0.83
C ARG A 190 1.63 -16.56 -0.26
N PRO A 191 1.03 -17.18 -1.29
CA PRO A 191 1.77 -17.80 -2.39
C PRO A 191 2.70 -16.84 -3.15
N SER A 192 2.37 -15.54 -3.15
CA SER A 192 3.20 -14.49 -3.77
C SER A 192 4.47 -14.15 -2.98
N VAL A 193 4.59 -14.57 -1.72
CA VAL A 193 5.74 -14.25 -0.87
C VAL A 193 7.00 -14.96 -1.35
N ILE A 194 8.06 -14.20 -1.60
CA ILE A 194 9.40 -14.70 -1.87
C ILE A 194 10.06 -14.95 -0.51
N GLU A 195 10.05 -16.19 -0.05
CA GLU A 195 10.53 -16.58 1.30
C GLU A 195 11.98 -16.12 1.58
N ALA A 196 12.89 -16.32 0.62
CA ALA A 196 14.29 -15.93 0.76
C ALA A 196 14.48 -14.40 0.87
N GLY A 197 13.53 -13.62 0.36
CA GLY A 197 13.51 -12.15 0.40
C GLY A 197 12.61 -11.57 1.49
N THR A 198 11.92 -12.43 2.26
CA THR A 198 11.04 -12.00 3.35
C THR A 198 11.71 -12.34 4.68
N LEU A 199 12.30 -11.31 5.28
CA LEU A 199 13.29 -11.49 6.36
C LEU A 199 12.86 -10.77 7.63
N ILE A 200 13.29 -11.34 8.77
CA ILE A 200 13.26 -10.69 10.08
C ILE A 200 14.69 -10.58 10.64
N ALA A 201 15.06 -9.39 11.05
CA ALA A 201 16.32 -9.09 11.73
C ALA A 201 16.10 -8.95 13.23
N ARG A 202 17.06 -9.42 14.01
CA ARG A 202 17.03 -9.39 15.48
C ARG A 202 18.38 -8.98 16.05
N ARG A 203 18.36 -8.08 17.03
CA ARG A 203 19.55 -7.78 17.83
C ARG A 203 19.47 -8.57 19.14
N THR A 204 20.40 -9.49 19.38
CA THR A 204 20.43 -10.34 20.59
C THR A 204 19.07 -10.98 20.91
N GLY A 205 18.34 -11.41 19.87
CA GLY A 205 17.04 -12.04 20.00
C GLY A 205 15.84 -11.08 19.96
N VAL A 206 16.05 -9.77 20.13
CA VAL A 206 14.98 -8.75 20.09
C VAL A 206 14.72 -8.34 18.62
N PRO A 207 13.46 -8.32 18.15
CA PRO A 207 13.13 -7.90 16.79
C PRO A 207 13.60 -6.48 16.49
N ALA A 208 14.28 -6.29 15.37
CA ALA A 208 14.95 -5.04 14.99
C ALA A 208 14.53 -4.50 13.62
N GLY A 209 14.18 -5.37 12.69
CA GLY A 209 13.76 -4.96 11.35
C GLY A 209 13.11 -6.10 10.57
N VAL A 210 12.36 -5.73 9.53
CA VAL A 210 11.68 -6.66 8.62
C VAL A 210 11.73 -6.17 7.19
N VAL A 211 11.67 -7.10 6.25
CA VAL A 211 11.39 -6.83 4.83
C VAL A 211 10.44 -7.90 4.30
N LEU A 212 9.41 -7.49 3.55
CA LEU A 212 8.47 -8.36 2.84
C LEU A 212 8.66 -8.18 1.35
N THR A 213 9.02 -9.25 0.68
CA THR A 213 9.21 -9.29 -0.76
C THR A 213 8.21 -10.26 -1.37
N VAL A 214 7.54 -9.83 -2.43
CA VAL A 214 6.53 -10.64 -3.14
C VAL A 214 6.80 -10.63 -4.64
N SER A 215 6.34 -11.67 -5.34
CA SER A 215 6.26 -11.67 -6.80
C SER A 215 5.15 -10.72 -7.25
N GLY A 216 5.40 -9.95 -8.31
CA GLY A 216 4.37 -9.10 -8.92
C GLY A 216 3.25 -9.94 -9.54
N GLN A 217 2.04 -9.38 -9.57
CA GLN A 217 0.86 -10.11 -10.06
C GLN A 217 0.66 -9.95 -11.58
N ASP A 218 0.88 -8.74 -12.10
CA ASP A 218 0.55 -8.41 -13.49
C ASP A 218 1.73 -8.61 -14.46
N GLU A 219 2.96 -8.60 -13.95
CA GLU A 219 4.19 -8.80 -14.71
C GLU A 219 4.98 -9.91 -14.03
N SER A 220 5.06 -11.06 -14.64
CA SER A 220 5.69 -12.26 -14.06
C SER A 220 7.18 -12.09 -13.73
N ASP A 221 7.84 -11.04 -14.23
CA ASP A 221 9.26 -10.74 -14.05
C ASP A 221 9.52 -9.50 -13.16
N VAL A 222 8.50 -8.95 -12.52
CA VAL A 222 8.62 -7.87 -11.52
C VAL A 222 8.32 -8.42 -10.14
N ALA A 223 9.15 -8.08 -9.15
CA ALA A 223 8.88 -8.31 -7.73
C ALA A 223 8.57 -6.99 -7.02
N GLU A 224 7.99 -7.07 -5.84
CA GLU A 224 7.68 -5.89 -5.05
C GLU A 224 8.15 -6.02 -3.62
N ILE A 225 8.59 -4.90 -3.05
CA ILE A 225 8.86 -4.78 -1.61
C ILE A 225 7.65 -4.08 -0.99
N GLU A 226 6.81 -4.86 -0.31
CA GLU A 226 5.59 -4.35 0.34
C GLU A 226 5.89 -3.69 1.69
N VAL A 227 6.89 -4.21 2.40
CA VAL A 227 7.29 -3.71 3.71
C VAL A 227 8.80 -3.67 3.79
N LEU A 228 9.35 -2.55 4.22
CA LEU A 228 10.72 -2.41 4.71
C LEU A 228 10.65 -1.56 5.96
N GLY A 229 10.87 -2.15 7.11
CA GLY A 229 10.75 -1.48 8.40
C GLY A 229 11.93 -1.79 9.32
N VAL A 230 12.45 -0.76 9.97
CA VAL A 230 13.49 -0.85 11.01
C VAL A 230 12.98 -0.12 12.23
N VAL A 231 13.00 -0.76 13.40
CA VAL A 231 12.58 -0.11 14.64
C VAL A 231 13.42 1.14 14.92
N PRO A 232 12.86 2.21 15.52
CA PRO A 232 13.55 3.49 15.67
C PRO A 232 14.95 3.38 16.30
N ALA A 233 15.12 2.51 17.30
CA ALA A 233 16.41 2.32 17.98
C ALA A 233 17.52 1.70 17.11
N GLU A 234 17.18 1.10 15.98
CA GLU A 234 18.10 0.43 15.05
C GLU A 234 18.26 1.17 13.72
N GLN A 235 17.59 2.30 13.55
CA GLN A 235 17.72 3.14 12.36
C GLN A 235 19.09 3.83 12.33
N GLY A 236 19.55 4.20 11.13
CA GLY A 236 20.84 4.88 10.93
C GLY A 236 22.09 3.97 11.02
N HIS A 237 21.93 2.67 11.31
CA HIS A 237 23.04 1.72 11.48
C HIS A 237 23.22 0.76 10.29
N GLY A 238 22.63 1.05 9.12
CA GLY A 238 22.79 0.26 7.90
C GLY A 238 21.85 -0.95 7.78
N LEU A 239 21.02 -1.24 8.81
CA LEU A 239 20.13 -2.41 8.80
C LEU A 239 19.11 -2.36 7.65
N GLY A 240 18.51 -1.20 7.38
CA GLY A 240 17.56 -1.03 6.27
C GLY A 240 18.20 -1.31 4.91
N ARG A 241 19.43 -0.81 4.68
CA ARG A 241 20.20 -1.04 3.44
C ARG A 241 20.51 -2.53 3.26
N MET A 242 20.91 -3.21 4.34
CA MET A 242 21.19 -4.65 4.31
C MET A 242 19.94 -5.47 3.98
N LEU A 243 18.81 -5.19 4.66
CA LEU A 243 17.53 -5.88 4.40
C LEU A 243 17.07 -5.67 2.95
N LEU A 244 17.13 -4.42 2.47
CA LEU A 244 16.76 -4.06 1.09
C LEU A 244 17.65 -4.78 0.08
N GLY A 245 18.99 -4.80 0.28
CA GLY A 245 19.92 -5.50 -0.59
C GLY A 245 19.65 -7.00 -0.64
N SER A 246 19.36 -7.62 0.51
CA SER A 246 18.99 -9.04 0.59
C SER A 246 17.68 -9.34 -0.14
N ALA A 247 16.70 -8.47 -0.01
CA ALA A 247 15.41 -8.58 -0.71
C ALA A 247 15.58 -8.48 -2.23
N LEU A 248 16.38 -7.52 -2.72
CA LEU A 248 16.68 -7.35 -4.14
C LEU A 248 17.38 -8.59 -4.71
N ARG A 249 18.35 -9.13 -4.00
CA ARG A 249 19.06 -10.36 -4.41
C ARG A 249 18.11 -11.55 -4.47
N ALA A 250 17.29 -11.75 -3.44
CA ALA A 250 16.33 -12.84 -3.40
C ALA A 250 15.26 -12.73 -4.51
N ALA A 251 14.78 -11.52 -4.81
CA ALA A 251 13.88 -11.27 -5.93
C ALA A 251 14.53 -11.65 -7.27
N ALA A 252 15.79 -11.24 -7.49
CA ALA A 252 16.54 -11.59 -8.70
C ALA A 252 16.78 -13.11 -8.83
N ASP A 253 17.07 -13.79 -7.73
CA ASP A 253 17.26 -15.25 -7.71
C ASP A 253 15.92 -15.99 -7.94
N ALA A 254 14.80 -15.40 -7.57
CA ALA A 254 13.45 -15.87 -7.91
C ALA A 254 13.03 -15.57 -9.37
N GLY A 255 13.88 -14.89 -10.16
CA GLY A 255 13.66 -14.61 -11.58
C GLY A 255 13.17 -13.21 -11.91
N ALA A 256 13.01 -12.34 -10.92
CA ALA A 256 12.60 -10.97 -11.17
C ALA A 256 13.68 -10.18 -11.92
N ARG A 257 13.26 -9.43 -12.94
CA ARG A 257 14.10 -8.49 -13.69
C ARG A 257 14.06 -7.10 -13.10
N ALA A 258 12.97 -6.76 -12.45
CA ALA A 258 12.82 -5.49 -11.78
C ALA A 258 12.19 -5.68 -10.39
N VAL A 259 12.42 -4.71 -9.52
CA VAL A 259 11.80 -4.66 -8.19
C VAL A 259 11.18 -3.29 -7.99
N ARG A 260 9.93 -3.26 -7.60
CA ARG A 260 9.19 -2.02 -7.28
C ARG A 260 8.95 -1.89 -5.78
N LEU A 261 8.82 -0.67 -5.35
CA LEU A 261 8.30 -0.31 -4.02
C LEU A 261 7.56 1.02 -4.09
N ALA A 262 6.64 1.20 -3.15
CA ALA A 262 5.99 2.49 -2.93
C ALA A 262 6.43 3.04 -1.57
N THR A 263 6.77 4.32 -1.52
CA THR A 263 7.15 4.99 -0.27
C THR A 263 6.52 6.36 -0.14
N LEU A 264 6.25 6.72 1.12
CA LEU A 264 5.85 8.05 1.56
C LEU A 264 7.03 8.59 2.36
N PRO A 265 8.01 9.24 1.76
CA PRO A 265 9.13 9.76 2.52
C PRO A 265 8.60 10.78 3.53
N VAL A 266 8.86 10.51 4.80
CA VAL A 266 8.60 11.46 5.89
C VAL A 266 9.73 12.48 5.93
N ASP A 267 10.91 12.08 5.41
CA ASP A 267 12.11 12.89 5.28
C ASP A 267 12.91 12.51 4.02
N GLU A 268 13.80 13.40 3.59
CA GLU A 268 14.70 13.19 2.45
C GLU A 268 15.60 11.95 2.59
N PRO A 269 16.18 11.62 3.77
CA PRO A 269 17.07 10.47 3.92
C PRO A 269 16.48 9.13 3.53
N LEU A 270 15.16 8.93 3.65
CA LEU A 270 14.52 7.69 3.23
C LEU A 270 14.48 7.56 1.70
N LEU A 271 14.21 8.64 0.99
CA LEU A 271 14.25 8.63 -0.48
C LEU A 271 15.67 8.44 -0.98
N ASP A 272 16.64 9.11 -0.36
CA ASP A 272 18.07 9.00 -0.70
C ASP A 272 18.57 7.57 -0.54
N LEU A 273 18.13 6.82 0.47
CA LEU A 273 18.47 5.40 0.63
C LEU A 273 18.12 4.60 -0.64
N TYR A 274 16.93 4.79 -1.19
CA TYR A 274 16.50 4.06 -2.37
C TYR A 274 17.26 4.51 -3.62
N LEU A 275 17.44 5.80 -3.82
CA LEU A 275 18.18 6.35 -4.96
C LEU A 275 19.64 5.89 -4.95
N ASP A 276 20.31 5.92 -3.78
CA ASP A 276 21.67 5.41 -3.58
C ASP A 276 21.81 3.92 -3.87
N MET A 277 20.73 3.16 -3.69
CA MET A 277 20.70 1.73 -4.00
C MET A 277 20.31 1.42 -5.46
N GLY A 278 20.19 2.46 -6.31
CA GLY A 278 19.95 2.30 -7.73
C GLY A 278 18.48 2.29 -8.15
N PHE A 279 17.56 2.61 -7.25
CA PHE A 279 16.16 2.82 -7.62
C PHE A 279 16.00 4.14 -8.37
N THR A 280 15.02 4.17 -9.26
CA THR A 280 14.57 5.38 -9.96
C THR A 280 13.10 5.62 -9.69
N VAL A 281 12.69 6.89 -9.62
CA VAL A 281 11.28 7.25 -9.45
C VAL A 281 10.56 7.04 -10.79
N VAL A 282 9.61 6.12 -10.83
CA VAL A 282 8.82 5.82 -12.04
C VAL A 282 7.43 6.43 -12.00
N ARG A 283 6.91 6.71 -10.80
CA ARG A 283 5.61 7.37 -10.62
C ARG A 283 5.60 8.21 -9.36
N THR A 284 4.85 9.29 -9.40
CA THR A 284 4.60 10.17 -8.26
C THR A 284 3.10 10.30 -8.04
N ARG A 285 2.66 10.24 -6.80
CA ARG A 285 1.28 10.45 -6.39
C ARG A 285 1.23 11.46 -5.26
N ASP A 286 0.17 12.23 -5.22
CA ASP A 286 -0.10 13.13 -4.11
C ASP A 286 -1.16 12.52 -3.19
N CYS A 287 -0.88 12.53 -1.88
CA CYS A 287 -1.86 12.17 -0.86
C CYS A 287 -2.73 13.40 -0.57
N TRP A 288 -4.03 13.22 -0.71
CA TRP A 288 -5.04 14.22 -0.45
C TRP A 288 -5.85 13.82 0.78
N GLU A 289 -6.05 14.75 1.71
CA GLU A 289 -6.78 14.49 2.95
C GLU A 289 -7.93 15.46 3.13
N ALA A 290 -9.06 14.95 3.63
CA ALA A 290 -10.20 15.73 4.08
C ALA A 290 -10.39 15.51 5.59
N ASP A 291 -10.57 16.62 6.32
CA ASP A 291 -10.96 16.63 7.72
C ASP A 291 -12.49 16.63 7.83
N ARG A 292 -13.04 15.72 8.63
CA ARG A 292 -14.48 15.54 8.86
C ARG A 292 -14.90 15.94 10.29
N THR A 293 -14.08 16.68 10.99
CA THR A 293 -14.36 17.12 12.38
C THR A 293 -15.32 18.30 12.47
N ARG A 294 -15.94 18.70 11.34
CA ARG A 294 -16.92 19.80 11.29
C ARG A 294 -18.34 19.29 11.24
#